data_3d0be6dda81973a33878c96c1ca2e6a8
#
_entry.id   3d0be6dda81973a33878c96c1ca2e6a8
#
_cell.length_a   1.000
_cell.length_b   1.000
_cell.length_c   1.000
_cell.angle_alpha   90.00
_cell.angle_beta   90.00
_cell.angle_gamma   90.00
#
_symmetry.space_group_name_H-M   'P 1'
#
loop_
_entity.id
_entity.type
_entity.pdbx_description
1 polymer ?
#
loop_
_entity_poly.entity_id
_entity_poly.type
_entity_poly.pdbx_seq_one_letter_code
_entity_poly.pdbx_strand_id
1 'polypeptide(L)'
;YITTHLNEDYDAIASIGAMALICKRFKKAPYIVVDQKDYDGLSVEKSDMYEALKDKNFVIINLDDFKNNRVENSLLIVLDTNKGFMTPLKNNYDDFNNIIVIDHHKTDDDTIKTKNKFILPDMVSSTSEMMYWILKQMKINPKDRLYNNFLLTGILLDTNKKDKNMYPSTYLCIGNLDTPLKTDKDKVDMYFSTDYESDRRVQDLVDEMEWITIRYGIAIDNSKVYSKEEVAKAADYSLKYTSEAIITFGKAEDGGYHVSARSNRGNVDIDAIMGILNGGGGNDYSASCSTLYVDAETLSEEKEQIFEKIKKIIYLRSRRKKPKKGK
;
A
#
# COMPACT_ATOMS: atom_id res chain seq x y z
N TYR A 1 13.91 -15.37 -9.52
CA TYR A 1 12.50 -15.14 -9.21
C TYR A 1 12.35 -13.77 -8.55
N ILE A 2 11.30 -13.05 -8.90
CA ILE A 2 10.93 -11.75 -8.33
C ILE A 2 9.53 -11.91 -7.74
N THR A 3 9.31 -11.42 -6.52
CA THR A 3 7.99 -11.39 -5.87
C THR A 3 7.85 -10.14 -5.01
N THR A 4 6.62 -9.79 -4.69
CA THR A 4 6.25 -8.66 -3.83
C THR A 4 5.24 -9.08 -2.77
N HIS A 5 4.57 -8.13 -2.12
CA HIS A 5 3.49 -8.43 -1.19
C HIS A 5 2.21 -8.87 -1.92
N LEU A 6 1.32 -9.53 -1.19
CA LEU A 6 -0.06 -9.82 -1.62
C LEU A 6 -0.83 -8.50 -1.81
N ASN A 7 -1.84 -8.50 -2.70
CA ASN A 7 -2.61 -7.30 -3.09
C ASN A 7 -1.70 -6.17 -3.59
N GLU A 8 -0.84 -6.49 -4.53
CA GLU A 8 0.18 -5.60 -5.09
C GLU A 8 -0.39 -4.23 -5.46
N ASP A 9 0.35 -3.22 -5.10
CA ASP A 9 0.05 -1.83 -5.49
C ASP A 9 0.96 -1.35 -6.63
N TYR A 10 0.87 -0.08 -6.97
CA TYR A 10 1.69 0.46 -8.07
C TYR A 10 3.18 0.51 -7.72
N ASP A 11 3.55 0.68 -6.44
CA ASP A 11 4.96 0.64 -6.05
C ASP A 11 5.56 -0.75 -6.21
N ALA A 12 4.82 -1.77 -5.78
CA ALA A 12 5.19 -3.16 -5.96
C ALA A 12 5.39 -3.52 -7.44
N ILE A 13 4.39 -3.23 -8.31
CA ILE A 13 4.44 -3.57 -9.74
C ILE A 13 5.54 -2.79 -10.47
N ALA A 14 5.72 -1.51 -10.15
CA ALA A 14 6.77 -0.68 -10.72
C ALA A 14 8.17 -1.20 -10.34
N SER A 15 8.35 -1.61 -9.11
CA SER A 15 9.60 -2.19 -8.60
C SER A 15 9.92 -3.53 -9.27
N ILE A 16 8.90 -4.38 -9.51
CA ILE A 16 9.04 -5.59 -10.34
C ILE A 16 9.59 -5.23 -11.72
N GLY A 17 8.96 -4.28 -12.41
CA GLY A 17 9.36 -3.89 -13.76
C GLY A 17 10.81 -3.40 -13.83
N ALA A 18 11.23 -2.58 -12.88
CA ALA A 18 12.59 -2.08 -12.78
C ALA A 18 13.60 -3.21 -12.50
N MET A 19 13.28 -4.14 -11.59
CA MET A 19 14.13 -5.28 -11.29
C MET A 19 14.22 -6.25 -12.46
N ALA A 20 13.12 -6.51 -13.16
CA ALA A 20 13.10 -7.34 -14.34
C ALA A 20 13.99 -6.77 -15.46
N LEU A 21 14.01 -5.43 -15.62
CA LEU A 21 14.94 -4.75 -16.52
C LEU A 21 16.40 -4.96 -16.10
N ILE A 22 16.72 -4.92 -14.81
CA ILE A 22 18.06 -5.23 -14.29
C ILE A 22 18.45 -6.67 -14.64
N CYS A 23 17.57 -7.63 -14.37
CA CYS A 23 17.83 -9.04 -14.72
C CYS A 23 18.13 -9.21 -16.20
N LYS A 24 17.34 -8.58 -17.08
CA LYS A 24 17.54 -8.60 -18.53
C LYS A 24 18.91 -8.00 -18.93
N ARG A 25 19.35 -6.93 -18.25
CA ARG A 25 20.67 -6.34 -18.47
C ARG A 25 21.80 -7.32 -18.17
N PHE A 26 21.62 -8.21 -17.20
CA PHE A 26 22.53 -9.30 -16.86
C PHE A 26 22.28 -10.58 -17.66
N LYS A 27 21.46 -10.53 -18.70
CA LYS A 27 21.10 -11.69 -19.54
C LYS A 27 20.46 -12.83 -18.71
N LYS A 28 19.71 -12.48 -17.68
CA LYS A 28 18.92 -13.40 -16.89
C LYS A 28 17.44 -13.27 -17.25
N ALA A 29 16.73 -14.40 -17.28
CA ALA A 29 15.30 -14.46 -17.48
C ALA A 29 14.62 -14.42 -16.10
N PRO A 30 13.97 -13.33 -15.71
CA PRO A 30 13.22 -13.29 -14.46
C PRO A 30 11.87 -13.98 -14.62
N TYR A 31 11.47 -14.71 -13.58
CA TYR A 31 10.11 -15.18 -13.38
C TYR A 31 9.48 -14.30 -12.29
N ILE A 32 8.35 -13.68 -12.59
CA ILE A 32 7.59 -12.87 -11.65
C ILE A 32 6.55 -13.77 -11.01
N VAL A 33 6.63 -13.97 -9.69
CA VAL A 33 5.74 -14.84 -8.93
C VAL A 33 4.64 -14.01 -8.28
N VAL A 34 3.40 -14.29 -8.65
CA VAL A 34 2.19 -13.59 -8.16
C VAL A 34 1.24 -14.56 -7.45
N ASP A 35 0.38 -14.05 -6.59
CA ASP A 35 -0.79 -14.80 -6.11
C ASP A 35 -1.86 -14.81 -7.20
N GLN A 36 -2.35 -16.00 -7.56
CA GLN A 36 -3.29 -16.12 -8.69
C GLN A 36 -4.61 -15.37 -8.41
N LYS A 37 -5.10 -15.44 -7.17
CA LYS A 37 -6.36 -14.78 -6.81
C LYS A 37 -6.22 -13.25 -6.86
N ASP A 38 -5.12 -12.74 -6.33
CA ASP A 38 -4.84 -11.30 -6.34
C ASP A 38 -4.64 -10.83 -7.79
N TYR A 39 -3.92 -11.61 -8.60
CA TYR A 39 -3.69 -11.30 -10.01
C TYR A 39 -4.98 -11.27 -10.85
N ASP A 40 -5.90 -12.22 -10.63
CA ASP A 40 -7.20 -12.27 -11.31
C ASP A 40 -8.15 -11.14 -10.83
N GLY A 41 -7.91 -10.61 -9.63
CA GLY A 41 -8.68 -9.51 -9.03
C GLY A 41 -8.08 -8.12 -9.21
N LEU A 42 -7.05 -7.96 -10.05
CA LEU A 42 -6.42 -6.65 -10.29
C LEU A 42 -7.39 -5.64 -10.91
N SER A 43 -7.24 -4.38 -10.55
CA SER A 43 -7.88 -3.29 -11.27
C SER A 43 -7.38 -3.23 -12.73
N VAL A 44 -8.14 -2.57 -13.60
CA VAL A 44 -7.78 -2.42 -15.03
C VAL A 44 -6.38 -1.84 -15.17
N GLU A 45 -6.07 -0.80 -14.42
CA GLU A 45 -4.79 -0.08 -14.48
C GLU A 45 -3.62 -0.96 -14.05
N LYS A 46 -3.77 -1.76 -13.00
CA LYS A 46 -2.74 -2.72 -12.55
C LYS A 46 -2.57 -3.86 -13.56
N SER A 47 -3.68 -4.35 -14.11
CA SER A 47 -3.68 -5.35 -15.18
C SER A 47 -2.92 -4.84 -16.40
N ASP A 48 -3.15 -3.59 -16.82
CA ASP A 48 -2.44 -2.95 -17.92
C ASP A 48 -0.93 -2.86 -17.67
N MET A 49 -0.50 -2.61 -16.42
CA MET A 49 0.93 -2.64 -16.08
C MET A 49 1.52 -4.03 -16.27
N TYR A 50 0.83 -5.08 -15.86
CA TYR A 50 1.30 -6.46 -16.05
C TYR A 50 1.29 -6.88 -17.52
N GLU A 51 0.26 -6.51 -18.29
CA GLU A 51 0.24 -6.77 -19.74
C GLU A 51 1.40 -6.06 -20.44
N ALA A 52 1.71 -4.83 -20.06
CA ALA A 52 2.88 -4.13 -20.58
C ALA A 52 4.21 -4.82 -20.23
N LEU A 53 4.31 -5.50 -19.07
CA LEU A 53 5.47 -6.35 -18.75
C LEU A 53 5.52 -7.63 -19.60
N LYS A 54 4.38 -8.29 -19.84
CA LYS A 54 4.29 -9.44 -20.74
C LYS A 54 4.71 -9.06 -22.16
N ASP A 55 4.30 -7.90 -22.68
CA ASP A 55 4.72 -7.37 -23.99
C ASP A 55 6.24 -7.17 -24.08
N LYS A 56 6.93 -7.01 -22.95
CA LYS A 56 8.40 -6.97 -22.89
C LYS A 56 9.03 -8.36 -22.71
N ASN A 57 8.24 -9.44 -22.86
CA ASN A 57 8.64 -10.84 -22.70
C ASN A 57 9.11 -11.18 -21.27
N PHE A 58 8.49 -10.60 -20.25
CA PHE A 58 8.65 -11.08 -18.89
C PHE A 58 7.60 -12.16 -18.59
N VAL A 59 8.01 -13.18 -17.84
CA VAL A 59 7.19 -14.35 -17.54
C VAL A 59 6.58 -14.19 -16.16
N ILE A 60 5.26 -14.17 -16.12
CA ILE A 60 4.47 -14.11 -14.88
C ILE A 60 3.99 -15.52 -14.59
N ILE A 61 4.19 -16.00 -13.39
CA ILE A 61 3.83 -17.35 -12.93
C ILE A 61 3.13 -17.29 -11.58
N ASN A 62 2.23 -18.23 -11.34
CA ASN A 62 1.63 -18.42 -10.03
C ASN A 62 2.49 -19.32 -9.13
N LEU A 63 2.04 -19.52 -7.89
CA LEU A 63 2.74 -20.33 -6.91
C LEU A 63 2.86 -21.82 -7.32
N ASP A 64 1.85 -22.37 -7.99
CA ASP A 64 1.87 -23.79 -8.40
C ASP A 64 2.85 -24.00 -9.56
N ASP A 65 2.86 -23.11 -10.53
CA ASP A 65 3.86 -23.10 -11.61
C ASP A 65 5.28 -22.96 -11.05
N PHE A 66 5.45 -22.08 -10.07
CA PHE A 66 6.72 -21.92 -9.37
C PHE A 66 7.17 -23.24 -8.72
N LYS A 67 6.31 -23.90 -7.94
CA LYS A 67 6.63 -25.16 -7.25
C LYS A 67 6.96 -26.30 -8.22
N ASN A 68 6.23 -26.40 -9.32
CA ASN A 68 6.37 -27.47 -10.30
C ASN A 68 7.61 -27.29 -11.21
N ASN A 69 8.03 -26.06 -11.45
CA ASN A 69 9.07 -25.74 -12.44
C ASN A 69 10.26 -24.98 -11.84
N ARG A 70 10.44 -25.03 -10.54
CA ARG A 70 11.50 -24.29 -9.87
C ARG A 70 12.89 -24.73 -10.35
N VAL A 71 13.72 -23.74 -10.67
CA VAL A 71 15.11 -23.93 -11.08
C VAL A 71 15.99 -23.95 -9.83
N GLU A 72 16.81 -25.01 -9.69
CA GLU A 72 17.80 -25.10 -8.63
C GLU A 72 18.83 -23.96 -8.72
N ASN A 73 19.41 -23.58 -7.58
CA ASN A 73 20.41 -22.50 -7.46
C ASN A 73 19.95 -21.16 -8.01
N SER A 74 18.64 -20.91 -8.01
CA SER A 74 18.08 -19.63 -8.40
C SER A 74 18.17 -18.58 -7.26
N LEU A 75 18.09 -17.32 -7.64
CA LEU A 75 18.01 -16.16 -6.74
C LEU A 75 16.56 -15.78 -6.55
N LEU A 76 16.13 -15.57 -5.31
CA LEU A 76 14.88 -14.93 -4.97
C LEU A 76 15.12 -13.44 -4.67
N ILE A 77 14.33 -12.57 -5.28
CA ILE A 77 14.31 -11.14 -5.02
C ILE A 77 12.92 -10.77 -4.52
N VAL A 78 12.85 -10.25 -3.31
CA VAL A 78 11.63 -9.79 -2.67
C VAL A 78 11.65 -8.26 -2.67
N LEU A 79 10.61 -7.67 -3.22
CA LEU A 79 10.48 -6.22 -3.38
C LEU A 79 9.26 -5.71 -2.63
N ASP A 80 9.38 -4.51 -2.07
CA ASP A 80 8.29 -3.77 -1.47
C ASP A 80 7.60 -4.48 -0.29
N THR A 81 8.28 -5.42 0.28
CA THR A 81 7.96 -6.03 1.57
C THR A 81 9.19 -6.71 2.13
N ASN A 82 9.29 -6.73 3.45
CA ASN A 82 10.30 -7.51 4.15
C ASN A 82 9.70 -8.68 4.95
N LYS A 83 8.39 -8.95 4.77
CA LYS A 83 7.65 -9.99 5.48
C LYS A 83 7.34 -11.16 4.57
N GLY A 84 7.85 -12.34 4.92
CA GLY A 84 7.65 -13.53 4.13
C GLY A 84 6.19 -13.94 3.97
N PHE A 85 5.42 -13.87 5.04
CA PHE A 85 4.00 -14.25 5.05
C PHE A 85 3.11 -13.32 4.20
N MET A 86 3.59 -12.11 3.89
CA MET A 86 2.89 -11.15 3.03
C MET A 86 3.12 -11.40 1.53
N THR A 87 3.95 -12.35 1.15
CA THR A 87 4.22 -12.64 -0.26
C THR A 87 3.45 -13.88 -0.74
N PRO A 88 3.26 -14.07 -2.04
CA PRO A 88 2.71 -15.30 -2.62
C PRO A 88 3.43 -16.57 -2.14
N LEU A 89 4.72 -16.49 -1.90
CA LEU A 89 5.54 -17.62 -1.43
C LEU A 89 5.30 -17.95 0.04
N LYS A 90 4.71 -17.05 0.81
CA LYS A 90 4.48 -17.18 2.27
C LYS A 90 5.80 -17.52 2.98
N ASN A 91 5.90 -18.68 3.59
CA ASN A 91 7.11 -19.10 4.33
C ASN A 91 8.00 -20.08 3.53
N ASN A 92 7.78 -20.26 2.22
CA ASN A 92 8.57 -21.17 1.39
C ASN A 92 9.91 -20.54 0.89
N TYR A 93 10.65 -19.93 1.80
CA TYR A 93 11.96 -19.29 1.50
C TYR A 93 13.14 -20.20 1.73
N ASP A 94 12.98 -21.24 2.58
CA ASP A 94 14.07 -22.14 2.99
C ASP A 94 14.73 -22.86 1.82
N ASP A 95 14.01 -22.90 0.73
CA ASP A 95 14.47 -23.51 -0.50
C ASP A 95 15.45 -22.65 -1.32
N PHE A 96 15.65 -21.39 -0.96
CA PHE A 96 16.55 -20.50 -1.67
C PHE A 96 17.86 -20.28 -0.92
N ASN A 97 18.98 -20.64 -1.55
CA ASN A 97 20.31 -20.36 -1.01
C ASN A 97 20.63 -18.86 -1.00
N ASN A 98 20.01 -18.10 -1.91
CA ASN A 98 20.24 -16.68 -2.06
C ASN A 98 18.93 -15.92 -2.13
N ILE A 99 18.72 -14.99 -1.20
CA ILE A 99 17.56 -14.11 -1.13
C ILE A 99 18.07 -12.68 -1.03
N ILE A 100 17.50 -11.77 -1.84
CA ILE A 100 17.68 -10.33 -1.74
C ILE A 100 16.32 -9.72 -1.35
N VAL A 101 16.33 -8.82 -0.38
CA VAL A 101 15.16 -8.02 0.01
C VAL A 101 15.47 -6.55 -0.26
N ILE A 102 14.58 -5.86 -0.98
CA ILE A 102 14.64 -4.41 -1.21
C ILE A 102 13.29 -3.82 -0.82
N ASP A 103 13.29 -2.98 0.21
CA ASP A 103 12.05 -2.52 0.84
C ASP A 103 12.25 -1.20 1.59
N HIS A 104 11.19 -0.40 1.70
CA HIS A 104 11.19 0.85 2.43
C HIS A 104 10.36 0.79 3.73
N HIS A 105 9.76 -0.35 4.04
CA HIS A 105 8.95 -0.54 5.24
C HIS A 105 9.80 -0.83 6.48
N LYS A 106 9.25 -0.55 7.67
CA LYS A 106 9.91 -0.83 8.94
C LYS A 106 10.12 -2.34 9.16
N THR A 107 11.22 -2.69 9.79
CA THR A 107 11.56 -4.07 10.15
C THR A 107 11.07 -4.42 11.54
N ASP A 108 10.81 -5.71 11.78
CA ASP A 108 10.52 -6.31 13.08
C ASP A 108 11.02 -7.77 13.13
N ASP A 109 10.52 -8.55 14.09
CA ASP A 109 10.94 -9.94 14.30
C ASP A 109 10.53 -10.88 13.13
N ASP A 110 9.49 -10.52 12.36
CA ASP A 110 9.01 -11.29 11.20
C ASP A 110 9.74 -10.94 9.89
N THR A 111 10.74 -10.07 9.96
CA THR A 111 11.55 -9.70 8.80
C THR A 111 12.32 -10.89 8.24
N ILE A 112 12.26 -11.11 6.93
CA ILE A 112 12.98 -12.18 6.22
C ILE A 112 14.45 -12.20 6.61
N LYS A 113 14.93 -13.35 7.07
CA LYS A 113 16.30 -13.54 7.53
C LYS A 113 17.24 -13.76 6.34
N THR A 114 17.86 -12.69 5.89
CA THR A 114 18.92 -12.73 4.86
C THR A 114 20.01 -11.71 5.17
N LYS A 115 21.22 -11.97 4.68
CA LYS A 115 22.34 -11.00 4.74
C LYS A 115 22.22 -9.93 3.64
N ASN A 116 21.49 -10.23 2.58
CA ASN A 116 21.36 -9.35 1.40
C ASN A 116 20.04 -8.59 1.49
N LYS A 117 19.97 -7.61 2.38
CA LYS A 117 18.79 -6.76 2.53
C LYS A 117 19.17 -5.28 2.43
N PHE A 118 18.39 -4.57 1.65
CA PHE A 118 18.44 -3.12 1.48
C PHE A 118 17.09 -2.59 1.95
N ILE A 119 17.00 -2.24 3.22
CA ILE A 119 15.76 -1.77 3.85
C ILE A 119 16.04 -0.36 4.38
N LEU A 120 15.31 0.64 3.86
CA LEU A 120 15.54 2.06 4.10
C LEU A 120 14.27 2.76 4.62
N PRO A 121 13.74 2.37 5.80
CA PRO A 121 12.58 3.03 6.37
C PRO A 121 12.91 4.49 6.72
N ASP A 122 11.94 5.37 6.52
CA ASP A 122 12.04 6.79 6.85
C ASP A 122 13.20 7.55 6.14
N MET A 123 13.76 7.00 5.04
CA MET A 123 14.83 7.60 4.26
C MET A 123 14.48 7.82 2.79
N VAL A 124 13.57 7.01 2.26
CA VAL A 124 13.05 7.06 0.90
C VAL A 124 11.53 6.95 0.92
N SER A 125 10.88 7.44 -0.11
CA SER A 125 9.41 7.44 -0.16
C SER A 125 8.81 6.07 -0.47
N SER A 126 9.52 5.26 -1.27
CA SER A 126 8.98 4.04 -1.86
C SER A 126 10.09 3.10 -2.32
N THR A 127 9.75 1.86 -2.58
CA THR A 127 10.67 0.90 -3.22
C THR A 127 10.95 1.29 -4.67
N SER A 128 10.02 1.90 -5.38
CA SER A 128 10.25 2.50 -6.72
C SER A 128 11.33 3.58 -6.70
N GLU A 129 11.38 4.42 -5.67
CA GLU A 129 12.48 5.38 -5.51
C GLU A 129 13.82 4.64 -5.34
N MET A 130 13.88 3.60 -4.51
CA MET A 130 15.08 2.79 -4.36
C MET A 130 15.51 2.17 -5.69
N MET A 131 14.57 1.61 -6.45
CA MET A 131 14.84 1.02 -7.75
C MET A 131 15.35 2.05 -8.76
N TYR A 132 14.82 3.27 -8.76
CA TYR A 132 15.35 4.35 -9.58
C TYR A 132 16.82 4.63 -9.27
N TRP A 133 17.19 4.75 -7.99
CA TRP A 133 18.57 5.00 -7.59
C TRP A 133 19.49 3.83 -7.92
N ILE A 134 19.02 2.58 -7.80
CA ILE A 134 19.78 1.38 -8.20
C ILE A 134 20.04 1.41 -9.70
N LEU A 135 19.02 1.64 -10.53
CA LEU A 135 19.19 1.75 -11.99
C LEU A 135 20.20 2.84 -12.35
N LYS A 136 20.12 3.99 -11.70
CA LYS A 136 21.04 5.11 -11.93
C LYS A 136 22.50 4.76 -11.57
N GLN A 137 22.73 4.13 -10.42
CA GLN A 137 24.05 3.68 -9.99
C GLN A 137 24.63 2.62 -10.93
N MET A 138 23.79 1.71 -11.42
CA MET A 138 24.19 0.69 -12.39
C MET A 138 24.35 1.25 -13.81
N LYS A 139 24.12 2.54 -14.02
CA LYS A 139 24.13 3.20 -15.34
C LYS A 139 23.18 2.53 -16.34
N ILE A 140 22.06 1.99 -15.84
CA ILE A 140 20.99 1.45 -16.64
C ILE A 140 20.01 2.58 -16.88
N ASN A 141 19.94 3.07 -18.13
CA ASN A 141 19.00 4.10 -18.53
C ASN A 141 17.90 3.46 -19.38
N PRO A 142 16.67 3.34 -18.90
CA PRO A 142 15.57 2.78 -19.67
C PRO A 142 15.35 3.61 -20.94
N LYS A 143 15.45 2.99 -22.11
CA LYS A 143 15.12 3.66 -23.39
C LYS A 143 13.61 3.79 -23.57
N ASP A 144 12.86 2.88 -22.98
CA ASP A 144 11.42 2.84 -23.00
C ASP A 144 10.88 3.65 -21.82
N ARG A 145 10.03 4.61 -22.10
CA ARG A 145 9.36 5.45 -21.08
C ARG A 145 8.51 4.63 -20.10
N LEU A 146 8.10 3.42 -20.48
CA LEU A 146 7.29 2.53 -19.65
C LEU A 146 7.84 2.40 -18.22
N TYR A 147 9.13 2.10 -18.10
CA TYR A 147 9.75 1.90 -16.78
C TYR A 147 9.82 3.19 -15.95
N ASN A 148 10.02 4.32 -16.61
CA ASN A 148 10.01 5.61 -15.93
C ASN A 148 8.58 6.00 -15.51
N ASN A 149 7.57 5.72 -16.33
CA ASN A 149 6.16 5.92 -15.98
C ASN A 149 5.82 5.07 -14.74
N PHE A 150 6.16 3.80 -14.76
CA PHE A 150 5.92 2.90 -13.63
C PHE A 150 6.58 3.41 -12.35
N LEU A 151 7.89 3.72 -12.39
CA LEU A 151 8.61 4.22 -11.22
C LEU A 151 8.00 5.52 -10.67
N LEU A 152 7.63 6.45 -11.57
CA LEU A 152 6.98 7.69 -11.15
C LEU A 152 5.61 7.41 -10.53
N THR A 153 4.84 6.48 -11.10
CA THR A 153 3.53 6.07 -10.56
C THR A 153 3.66 5.49 -9.15
N GLY A 154 4.61 4.57 -8.91
CA GLY A 154 4.85 4.00 -7.58
C GLY A 154 5.24 5.08 -6.56
N ILE A 155 6.18 5.97 -6.92
CA ILE A 155 6.57 7.08 -6.04
C ILE A 155 5.39 8.01 -5.74
N LEU A 156 4.55 8.32 -6.72
CA LEU A 156 3.39 9.19 -6.53
C LEU A 156 2.30 8.53 -5.68
N LEU A 157 2.16 7.20 -5.73
CA LEU A 157 1.26 6.48 -4.85
C LEU A 157 1.68 6.66 -3.38
N ASP A 158 2.90 6.30 -3.03
CA ASP A 158 3.39 6.31 -1.66
C ASP A 158 3.56 7.70 -1.07
N THR A 159 3.78 8.67 -1.93
CA THR A 159 3.82 10.08 -1.54
C THR A 159 2.45 10.75 -1.55
N ASN A 160 1.36 10.01 -1.83
CA ASN A 160 0.03 10.58 -2.05
C ASN A 160 0.10 11.82 -2.96
N LYS A 161 0.65 11.65 -4.16
CA LYS A 161 0.87 12.73 -5.15
C LYS A 161 1.71 13.90 -4.59
N LYS A 162 2.78 13.60 -3.85
CA LYS A 162 3.75 14.54 -3.25
C LYS A 162 3.26 15.24 -1.95
N ASP A 163 2.28 14.67 -1.27
CA ASP A 163 1.67 15.26 -0.08
C ASP A 163 2.32 14.75 1.22
N LYS A 164 2.88 13.53 1.21
CA LYS A 164 3.52 12.88 2.37
C LYS A 164 4.82 12.17 1.98
N ASN A 165 5.62 11.79 2.98
CA ASN A 165 6.86 11.01 2.80
C ASN A 165 7.83 11.61 1.79
N MET A 166 7.89 12.94 1.68
CA MET A 166 8.74 13.65 0.74
C MET A 166 10.11 13.92 1.34
N TYR A 167 11.08 13.08 0.99
CA TYR A 167 12.49 13.25 1.37
C TYR A 167 13.27 14.03 0.30
N PRO A 168 14.45 14.58 0.62
CA PRO A 168 15.30 15.28 -0.38
C PRO A 168 15.62 14.41 -1.59
N SER A 169 15.88 13.10 -1.38
CA SER A 169 16.11 12.13 -2.46
C SER A 169 14.88 11.95 -3.35
N THR A 170 13.67 11.94 -2.75
CA THR A 170 12.40 11.83 -3.46
C THR A 170 12.16 12.99 -4.40
N TYR A 171 12.38 14.25 -3.92
CA TYR A 171 12.29 15.43 -4.78
C TYR A 171 13.24 15.35 -5.98
N LEU A 172 14.49 14.91 -5.74
CA LEU A 172 15.48 14.74 -6.81
C LEU A 172 15.07 13.62 -7.78
N CYS A 173 14.53 12.53 -7.28
CA CYS A 173 14.06 11.41 -8.09
C CYS A 173 12.90 11.87 -8.99
N ILE A 174 11.86 12.46 -8.41
CA ILE A 174 10.72 12.98 -9.16
C ILE A 174 11.16 14.02 -10.19
N GLY A 175 11.99 15.00 -9.79
CA GLY A 175 12.49 16.02 -10.71
C GLY A 175 13.30 15.46 -11.89
N ASN A 176 13.89 14.29 -11.72
CA ASN A 176 14.58 13.57 -12.81
C ASN A 176 13.64 12.73 -13.69
N LEU A 177 12.56 12.20 -13.12
CA LEU A 177 11.61 11.32 -13.83
C LEU A 177 10.52 12.15 -14.51
N ASP A 178 9.92 13.11 -13.81
CA ASP A 178 8.77 13.93 -14.25
C ASP A 178 9.19 14.97 -15.29
N THR A 179 9.65 14.48 -16.43
CA THR A 179 10.03 15.31 -17.57
C THR A 179 9.46 14.76 -18.86
N PRO A 180 9.05 15.60 -19.84
CA PRO A 180 8.47 15.15 -21.09
C PRO A 180 9.36 14.20 -21.92
N LEU A 181 10.67 14.20 -21.65
CA LEU A 181 11.61 13.33 -22.32
C LEU A 181 11.62 11.90 -21.74
N LYS A 182 11.28 11.76 -20.46
CA LYS A 182 11.41 10.48 -19.73
C LYS A 182 10.08 9.83 -19.43
N THR A 183 9.05 10.60 -19.12
CA THR A 183 7.73 10.11 -18.76
C THR A 183 6.67 10.65 -19.69
N ASP A 184 5.61 9.89 -19.80
CA ASP A 184 4.35 10.28 -20.43
C ASP A 184 3.37 10.59 -19.28
N LYS A 185 3.15 11.89 -19.06
CA LYS A 185 2.33 12.35 -17.95
C LYS A 185 0.89 11.84 -18.03
N ASP A 186 0.32 11.83 -19.24
CA ASP A 186 -1.07 11.39 -19.42
C ASP A 186 -1.23 9.91 -19.00
N LYS A 187 -0.22 9.07 -19.29
CA LYS A 187 -0.21 7.69 -18.84
C LYS A 187 -0.04 7.55 -17.33
N VAL A 188 0.80 8.37 -16.71
CA VAL A 188 0.94 8.38 -15.25
C VAL A 188 -0.34 8.85 -14.58
N ASP A 189 -0.95 9.92 -15.08
CA ASP A 189 -2.21 10.46 -14.55
C ASP A 189 -3.37 9.44 -14.72
N MET A 190 -3.38 8.64 -15.80
CA MET A 190 -4.37 7.60 -16.03
C MET A 190 -4.38 6.54 -14.90
N TYR A 191 -3.23 6.15 -14.37
CA TYR A 191 -3.16 5.21 -13.24
C TYR A 191 -3.82 5.74 -11.96
N PHE A 192 -4.00 7.04 -11.85
CA PHE A 192 -4.67 7.71 -10.72
C PHE A 192 -6.06 8.22 -11.08
N SER A 193 -6.54 7.92 -12.29
CA SER A 193 -7.92 8.26 -12.66
C SER A 193 -8.86 7.39 -11.84
N THR A 194 -9.95 7.99 -11.43
CA THR A 194 -11.04 7.31 -10.75
C THR A 194 -12.27 7.45 -11.65
N ASP A 195 -13.09 6.41 -11.73
CA ASP A 195 -14.37 6.57 -12.40
C ASP A 195 -15.28 7.52 -11.59
N TYR A 196 -16.17 8.20 -12.29
CA TYR A 196 -17.05 9.19 -11.69
C TYR A 196 -17.92 8.64 -10.56
N GLU A 197 -18.41 7.42 -10.69
CA GLU A 197 -19.30 6.81 -9.71
C GLU A 197 -18.53 6.43 -8.43
N SER A 198 -17.30 5.93 -8.56
CA SER A 198 -16.43 5.67 -7.42
C SER A 198 -16.06 6.96 -6.68
N ASP A 199 -15.71 8.02 -7.42
CA ASP A 199 -15.36 9.31 -6.80
C ASP A 199 -16.57 9.94 -6.08
N ARG A 200 -17.75 9.79 -6.65
CA ARG A 200 -19.01 10.19 -6.02
C ARG A 200 -19.30 9.43 -4.73
N ARG A 201 -19.13 8.09 -4.72
CA ARG A 201 -19.27 7.29 -3.49
C ARG A 201 -18.28 7.72 -2.41
N VAL A 202 -17.04 7.98 -2.80
CA VAL A 202 -16.03 8.53 -1.86
C VAL A 202 -16.50 9.84 -1.25
N GLN A 203 -17.05 10.76 -2.05
CA GLN A 203 -17.58 12.03 -1.57
C GLN A 203 -18.80 11.84 -0.67
N ASP A 204 -19.72 10.94 -1.02
CA ASP A 204 -20.88 10.61 -0.17
C ASP A 204 -20.43 10.15 1.23
N LEU A 205 -19.38 9.32 1.32
CA LEU A 205 -18.84 8.87 2.61
C LEU A 205 -18.16 10.03 3.37
N VAL A 206 -17.45 10.91 2.67
CA VAL A 206 -16.84 12.11 3.27
C VAL A 206 -17.90 13.05 3.87
N ASP A 207 -19.05 13.19 3.21
CA ASP A 207 -20.15 14.05 3.64
C ASP A 207 -20.84 13.54 4.93
N GLU A 208 -20.71 12.25 5.24
CA GLU A 208 -21.19 11.63 6.50
C GLU A 208 -20.24 11.85 7.70
N MET A 209 -19.32 12.79 7.61
CA MET A 209 -18.34 13.04 8.67
C MET A 209 -18.96 13.71 9.90
N GLU A 210 -18.78 13.09 11.05
CA GLU A 210 -19.13 13.59 12.37
C GLU A 210 -17.91 13.76 13.27
N TRP A 211 -17.98 14.69 14.23
CA TRP A 211 -16.88 14.96 15.15
C TRP A 211 -17.09 14.30 16.50
N ILE A 212 -16.19 13.40 16.89
CA ILE A 212 -16.16 12.86 18.26
C ILE A 212 -15.58 13.90 19.22
N THR A 213 -14.53 14.58 18.78
CA THR A 213 -13.87 15.71 19.45
C THR A 213 -13.32 16.64 18.37
N ILE A 214 -12.81 17.82 18.75
CA ILE A 214 -12.11 18.72 17.80
C ILE A 214 -10.88 18.08 17.13
N ARG A 215 -10.46 16.90 17.54
CA ARG A 215 -9.26 16.20 17.07
C ARG A 215 -9.56 14.95 16.23
N TYR A 216 -10.73 14.35 16.46
CA TYR A 216 -11.10 13.07 15.85
C TYR A 216 -12.40 13.21 15.10
N GLY A 217 -12.35 12.93 13.81
CA GLY A 217 -13.53 12.77 12.97
C GLY A 217 -13.83 11.29 12.72
N ILE A 218 -15.08 11.00 12.46
CA ILE A 218 -15.58 9.70 12.05
C ILE A 218 -16.57 9.91 10.91
N ALA A 219 -16.45 9.11 9.85
CA ALA A 219 -17.45 9.07 8.79
C ALA A 219 -18.02 7.66 8.69
N ILE A 220 -19.33 7.52 8.70
CA ILE A 220 -20.02 6.23 8.66
C ILE A 220 -21.14 6.32 7.64
N ASP A 221 -21.03 5.57 6.53
CA ASP A 221 -22.15 5.35 5.63
C ASP A 221 -22.46 3.86 5.51
N ASN A 222 -23.70 3.52 5.82
CA ASN A 222 -24.27 2.18 5.71
C ASN A 222 -25.46 2.11 4.73
N SER A 223 -25.72 3.20 4.02
CA SER A 223 -26.78 3.29 3.01
C SER A 223 -26.35 2.76 1.64
N LYS A 224 -25.04 2.70 1.40
CA LYS A 224 -24.41 2.28 0.14
C LYS A 224 -23.30 1.26 0.40
N VAL A 225 -22.95 0.50 -0.64
CA VAL A 225 -21.82 -0.44 -0.61
C VAL A 225 -20.57 0.25 -1.11
N TYR A 226 -19.46 0.03 -0.42
CA TYR A 226 -18.14 0.62 -0.68
C TYR A 226 -17.08 -0.44 -0.86
N SER A 227 -16.13 -0.22 -1.76
CA SER A 227 -14.90 -0.98 -1.82
C SER A 227 -13.91 -0.53 -0.72
N LYS A 228 -12.91 -1.36 -0.43
CA LYS A 228 -11.83 -1.00 0.51
C LYS A 228 -11.08 0.26 0.07
N GLU A 229 -10.85 0.39 -1.23
CA GLU A 229 -10.17 1.53 -1.85
C GLU A 229 -10.97 2.83 -1.67
N GLU A 230 -12.28 2.78 -1.85
CA GLU A 230 -13.16 3.95 -1.65
C GLU A 230 -13.14 4.42 -0.20
N VAL A 231 -13.22 3.48 0.75
CA VAL A 231 -13.15 3.80 2.19
C VAL A 231 -11.78 4.39 2.56
N ALA A 232 -10.69 3.86 2.00
CA ALA A 232 -9.36 4.40 2.21
C ALA A 232 -9.20 5.82 1.62
N LYS A 233 -9.69 6.04 0.39
CA LYS A 233 -9.69 7.37 -0.24
C LYS A 233 -10.53 8.38 0.55
N ALA A 234 -11.70 7.97 1.06
CA ALA A 234 -12.53 8.84 1.90
C ALA A 234 -11.79 9.25 3.18
N ALA A 235 -11.03 8.34 3.81
CA ALA A 235 -10.20 8.69 4.95
C ALA A 235 -9.10 9.69 4.58
N ASP A 236 -8.42 9.53 3.45
CA ASP A 236 -7.41 10.46 2.96
C ASP A 236 -8.01 11.84 2.66
N TYR A 237 -9.18 11.92 2.03
CA TYR A 237 -9.88 13.19 1.77
C TYR A 237 -10.36 13.87 3.05
N SER A 238 -10.94 13.11 3.97
CA SER A 238 -11.47 13.63 5.22
C SER A 238 -10.38 14.15 6.17
N LEU A 239 -9.14 13.65 6.04
CA LEU A 239 -8.02 14.08 6.88
C LEU A 239 -7.73 15.58 6.78
N LYS A 240 -8.11 16.22 5.66
CA LYS A 240 -7.98 17.68 5.46
C LYS A 240 -8.83 18.49 6.44
N TYR A 241 -9.88 17.91 6.96
CA TYR A 241 -10.85 18.59 7.85
C TYR A 241 -10.59 18.33 9.34
N THR A 242 -9.66 17.42 9.68
CA THR A 242 -9.34 17.09 11.07
C THR A 242 -7.94 17.51 11.46
N SER A 243 -7.74 17.83 12.73
CA SER A 243 -6.44 18.21 13.25
C SER A 243 -5.53 17.01 13.59
N GLU A 244 -6.08 15.84 13.87
CA GLU A 244 -5.29 14.69 14.33
C GLU A 244 -5.62 13.38 13.58
N ALA A 245 -6.85 12.91 13.58
CA ALA A 245 -7.20 11.64 12.95
C ALA A 245 -8.65 11.56 12.47
N ILE A 246 -8.86 10.76 11.43
CA ILE A 246 -10.16 10.37 10.90
C ILE A 246 -10.26 8.84 10.83
N ILE A 247 -11.46 8.33 11.06
CA ILE A 247 -11.80 6.92 10.87
C ILE A 247 -13.04 6.84 10.00
N THR A 248 -12.96 6.10 8.90
CA THR A 248 -14.06 5.93 7.93
C THR A 248 -14.58 4.50 7.95
N PHE A 249 -15.89 4.36 7.86
CA PHE A 249 -16.64 3.10 7.83
C PHE A 249 -17.56 3.11 6.63
N GLY A 250 -17.31 2.26 5.64
CA GLY A 250 -18.18 2.05 4.50
C GLY A 250 -18.74 0.62 4.52
N LYS A 251 -20.05 0.46 4.26
CA LYS A 251 -20.72 -0.85 4.23
C LYS A 251 -20.07 -1.70 3.14
N ALA A 252 -19.75 -2.95 3.45
CA ALA A 252 -19.19 -3.93 2.53
C ALA A 252 -20.29 -4.82 1.93
N GLU A 253 -20.01 -5.46 0.79
CA GLU A 253 -20.95 -6.38 0.12
C GLU A 253 -21.39 -7.55 1.00
N ASP A 254 -20.52 -8.02 1.89
CA ASP A 254 -20.78 -9.13 2.82
C ASP A 254 -21.62 -8.72 4.05
N GLY A 255 -22.08 -7.46 4.10
CA GLY A 255 -22.90 -6.92 5.18
C GLY A 255 -22.10 -6.36 6.35
N GLY A 256 -20.77 -6.51 6.37
CA GLY A 256 -19.91 -5.85 7.34
C GLY A 256 -19.49 -4.44 6.91
N TYR A 257 -18.41 -3.93 7.51
CA TYR A 257 -17.84 -2.62 7.18
C TYR A 257 -16.37 -2.73 6.85
N HIS A 258 -15.96 -2.15 5.73
CA HIS A 258 -14.56 -1.79 5.52
C HIS A 258 -14.21 -0.59 6.39
N VAL A 259 -13.07 -0.64 7.06
CA VAL A 259 -12.66 0.42 7.98
C VAL A 259 -11.26 0.92 7.63
N SER A 260 -11.11 2.21 7.51
CA SER A 260 -9.81 2.85 7.28
C SER A 260 -9.62 4.03 8.23
N ALA A 261 -8.39 4.22 8.69
CA ALA A 261 -8.03 5.36 9.53
C ALA A 261 -6.79 6.06 9.01
N ARG A 262 -6.76 7.37 9.19
CA ARG A 262 -5.63 8.22 8.85
C ARG A 262 -5.33 9.19 9.98
N SER A 263 -4.05 9.55 10.13
CA SER A 263 -3.58 10.52 11.12
C SER A 263 -2.60 11.51 10.50
N ASN A 264 -2.76 12.79 10.81
CA ASN A 264 -1.84 13.85 10.42
C ASN A 264 -0.53 13.85 11.23
N ARG A 265 -0.58 13.27 12.42
CA ARG A 265 0.57 13.25 13.34
C ARG A 265 0.61 11.90 14.02
N GLY A 266 1.74 11.21 13.96
CA GLY A 266 1.96 9.94 14.65
C GLY A 266 1.72 9.93 16.17
N ASN A 267 1.13 11.00 16.71
CA ASN A 267 0.73 11.12 18.11
C ASN A 267 -0.60 10.38 18.43
N VAL A 268 -1.34 10.00 17.40
CA VAL A 268 -2.57 9.23 17.53
C VAL A 268 -2.26 7.79 17.15
N ASP A 269 -2.39 6.92 18.12
CA ASP A 269 -2.15 5.49 17.95
C ASP A 269 -3.37 4.85 17.23
N ILE A 270 -3.50 5.13 15.93
CA ILE A 270 -4.58 4.60 15.09
C ILE A 270 -4.44 3.10 14.87
N ASP A 271 -3.21 2.59 14.80
CA ASP A 271 -2.92 1.16 14.70
C ASP A 271 -3.55 0.40 15.87
N ALA A 272 -3.33 0.87 17.09
CA ALA A 272 -3.93 0.26 18.25
C ALA A 272 -5.46 0.47 18.35
N ILE A 273 -6.03 1.52 17.74
CA ILE A 273 -7.50 1.66 17.62
C ILE A 273 -8.03 0.56 16.69
N MET A 274 -7.40 0.36 15.56
CA MET A 274 -7.77 -0.69 14.60
C MET A 274 -7.62 -2.10 15.20
N GLY A 275 -6.54 -2.34 15.95
CA GLY A 275 -6.31 -3.62 16.65
C GLY A 275 -7.44 -3.97 17.64
N ILE A 276 -8.03 -2.98 18.30
CA ILE A 276 -9.16 -3.18 19.22
C ILE A 276 -10.46 -3.46 18.44
N LEU A 277 -10.60 -2.90 17.23
CA LEU A 277 -11.84 -3.05 16.46
C LEU A 277 -12.03 -4.47 15.94
N ASN A 278 -11.08 -5.00 15.21
CA ASN A 278 -11.20 -6.34 14.65
C ASN A 278 -9.83 -6.95 14.28
N GLY A 279 -8.83 -6.76 15.14
CA GLY A 279 -7.49 -7.28 14.89
C GLY A 279 -6.79 -6.63 13.68
N GLY A 280 -7.23 -5.44 13.28
CA GLY A 280 -6.60 -4.67 12.22
C GLY A 280 -5.28 -4.07 12.66
N GLY A 281 -4.57 -3.44 11.74
CA GLY A 281 -3.30 -2.80 12.00
C GLY A 281 -2.84 -1.92 10.86
N GLY A 282 -1.65 -1.38 11.00
CA GLY A 282 -1.06 -0.47 10.01
C GLY A 282 0.20 0.18 10.55
N ASN A 283 0.25 1.49 10.48
CA ASN A 283 1.31 2.31 11.07
C ASN A 283 0.71 3.56 11.74
N ASP A 284 1.56 4.44 12.26
CA ASP A 284 1.13 5.64 13.00
C ASP A 284 0.27 6.62 12.17
N TYR A 285 0.32 6.54 10.84
CA TYR A 285 -0.36 7.46 9.92
C TYR A 285 -1.52 6.84 9.16
N SER A 286 -1.50 5.52 8.96
CA SER A 286 -2.46 4.79 8.16
C SER A 286 -2.68 3.40 8.75
N ALA A 287 -3.92 3.08 9.07
CA ALA A 287 -4.30 1.76 9.56
C ALA A 287 -5.67 1.36 9.01
N SER A 288 -5.90 0.05 8.91
CA SER A 288 -7.18 -0.51 8.51
C SER A 288 -7.49 -1.76 9.33
N CYS A 289 -8.73 -2.17 9.37
CA CYS A 289 -9.08 -3.49 9.88
C CYS A 289 -9.75 -4.33 8.78
N SER A 290 -9.77 -5.63 8.99
CA SER A 290 -10.61 -6.55 8.23
C SER A 290 -12.09 -6.19 8.47
N THR A 291 -13.00 -6.77 7.70
CA THR A 291 -14.43 -6.45 7.76
C THR A 291 -14.95 -6.49 9.19
N LEU A 292 -15.50 -5.38 9.65
CA LEU A 292 -16.15 -5.25 10.96
C LEU A 292 -17.64 -5.59 10.81
N TYR A 293 -18.14 -6.50 11.60
CA TYR A 293 -19.57 -6.82 11.67
C TYR A 293 -20.19 -6.17 12.90
N VAL A 294 -21.39 -5.61 12.74
CA VAL A 294 -22.18 -5.02 13.80
C VAL A 294 -23.56 -5.71 13.76
N ASP A 295 -24.02 -6.19 14.90
CA ASP A 295 -25.32 -6.82 15.05
C ASP A 295 -26.33 -5.79 15.57
N ALA A 296 -27.21 -5.35 14.69
CA ALA A 296 -28.24 -4.35 15.00
C ALA A 296 -29.50 -4.58 14.15
N GLU A 297 -30.63 -4.17 14.65
CA GLU A 297 -31.93 -4.35 13.96
C GLU A 297 -32.15 -3.29 12.87
N THR A 298 -31.51 -2.14 12.97
CA THR A 298 -31.68 -1.03 12.01
C THR A 298 -30.33 -0.41 11.62
N LEU A 299 -30.30 0.21 10.43
CA LEU A 299 -29.10 0.93 9.95
C LEU A 299 -28.72 2.09 10.87
N SER A 300 -29.69 2.76 11.49
CA SER A 300 -29.45 3.83 12.46
C SER A 300 -28.77 3.30 13.73
N GLU A 301 -29.22 2.15 14.22
CA GLU A 301 -28.63 1.50 15.39
C GLU A 301 -27.21 1.01 15.11
N GLU A 302 -26.94 0.46 13.93
CA GLU A 302 -25.56 0.09 13.50
C GLU A 302 -24.63 1.31 13.59
N LYS A 303 -25.04 2.43 12.99
CA LYS A 303 -24.25 3.67 12.97
C LYS A 303 -23.98 4.18 14.39
N GLU A 304 -24.98 4.19 15.25
CA GLU A 304 -24.87 4.62 16.65
C GLU A 304 -23.94 3.69 17.45
N GLN A 305 -24.07 2.39 17.30
CA GLN A 305 -23.19 1.41 17.96
C GLN A 305 -21.71 1.56 17.56
N ILE A 306 -21.43 1.77 16.27
CA ILE A 306 -20.08 2.02 15.79
C ILE A 306 -19.55 3.33 16.41
N PHE A 307 -20.32 4.39 16.34
CA PHE A 307 -19.95 5.72 16.85
C PHE A 307 -19.60 5.68 18.34
N GLU A 308 -20.47 5.12 19.17
CA GLU A 308 -20.26 5.02 20.62
C GLU A 308 -19.09 4.08 20.97
N LYS A 309 -18.88 3.00 20.20
CA LYS A 309 -17.72 2.10 20.37
C LYS A 309 -16.40 2.86 20.14
N ILE A 310 -16.30 3.60 19.04
CA ILE A 310 -15.09 4.37 18.71
C ILE A 310 -14.86 5.48 19.74
N LYS A 311 -15.90 6.23 20.07
CA LYS A 311 -15.88 7.29 21.08
C LYS A 311 -15.35 6.78 22.42
N LYS A 312 -15.83 5.63 22.86
CA LYS A 312 -15.35 4.98 24.10
C LYS A 312 -13.86 4.62 24.03
N ILE A 313 -13.40 4.08 22.92
CA ILE A 313 -11.98 3.75 22.71
C ILE A 313 -11.11 5.01 22.78
N ILE A 314 -11.49 6.07 22.08
CA ILE A 314 -10.76 7.35 22.06
C ILE A 314 -10.71 7.97 23.48
N TYR A 315 -11.83 8.03 24.19
CA TYR A 315 -11.85 8.59 25.55
C TYR A 315 -11.05 7.77 26.56
N LEU A 316 -11.06 6.45 26.50
CA LEU A 316 -10.26 5.59 27.36
C LEU A 316 -8.75 5.80 27.17
N ARG A 317 -8.30 6.02 25.93
CA ARG A 317 -6.92 6.28 25.61
C ARG A 317 -6.43 7.67 25.97
N SER A 318 -7.29 8.69 25.79
CA SER A 318 -6.96 10.06 26.17
C SER A 318 -6.69 10.22 27.68
N ARG A 319 -7.33 9.38 28.52
CA ARG A 319 -7.09 9.35 29.98
C ARG A 319 -5.77 8.64 30.37
N ARG A 320 -5.28 7.70 29.55
CA ARG A 320 -4.02 6.97 29.85
C ARG A 320 -2.76 7.77 29.53
N LYS A 321 -2.84 8.77 28.67
CA LYS A 321 -1.70 9.63 28.26
C LYS A 321 -1.45 10.84 29.15
N LYS A 322 -2.01 10.95 30.38
CA LYS A 322 -1.56 11.97 31.32
C LYS A 322 -0.15 11.62 31.80
N PRO A 323 0.90 12.43 31.50
CA PRO A 323 2.23 12.18 32.03
C PRO A 323 2.18 12.19 33.55
N LYS A 324 2.80 11.19 34.19
CA LYS A 324 3.12 11.29 35.61
C LYS A 324 3.94 12.57 35.76
N LYS A 325 3.36 13.58 36.44
CA LYS A 325 4.13 14.72 36.90
C LYS A 325 5.30 14.16 37.74
N GLY A 326 6.51 14.29 37.22
CA GLY A 326 7.71 13.98 37.94
C GLY A 326 7.72 14.82 39.24
N LYS A 327 7.98 14.12 40.35
CA LYS A 327 8.43 14.76 41.59
C LYS A 327 9.90 15.08 41.46
#